data_a6a740da5a6430d3bccbfa0c4d17501d
#
_entry.id   a6a740da5a6430d3bccbfa0c4d17501d
#
_cell.length_a   1.000
_cell.length_b   1.000
_cell.length_c   1.000
_cell.angle_alpha   90.00
_cell.angle_beta   90.00
_cell.angle_gamma   90.00
#
_symmetry.space_group_name_H-M   'P 1'
#
loop_
_entity.id
_entity.type
_entity.pdbx_description
1 polymer ?
#
loop_
_entity_poly.entity_id
_entity_poly.type
_entity_poly.pdbx_seq_one_letter_code
_entity_poly.pdbx_strand_id
1 'polypeptide(L)'
;MLRGQAKSTFENYIHRIAQVCLHFNCLPEEVIEDELNDYLAGLALSAKSPSRSAFKHSVYGLRYYYRYVGLPTRAVKLPSLKKDARLPDILNKAELKKLFVAPTLLKHRILLMLIYSAGLRSSELINLKIADIDFERSSIHIRRSKYNK
;
A
#
# COMPACT_ATOMS: atom_id res chain seq x y z
N MET A 1 -13.15 -1.21 16.69
CA MET A 1 -11.78 -1.43 16.15
C MET A 1 -11.80 -2.64 15.26
N LEU A 2 -11.23 -2.53 14.05
CA LEU A 2 -11.04 -3.63 13.11
C LEU A 2 -10.09 -4.64 13.75
N ARG A 3 -10.58 -5.80 14.16
CA ARG A 3 -9.77 -6.84 14.79
C ARG A 3 -8.58 -7.19 13.89
N GLY A 4 -7.36 -6.78 14.29
CA GLY A 4 -6.11 -7.17 13.66
C GLY A 4 -5.70 -6.44 12.37
N GLN A 5 -6.43 -5.44 11.90
CA GLN A 5 -6.05 -4.66 10.72
C GLN A 5 -5.10 -3.51 11.09
N ALA A 6 -4.09 -3.27 10.24
CA ALA A 6 -3.22 -2.12 10.41
C ALA A 6 -4.00 -0.81 10.18
N LYS A 7 -3.66 0.25 10.93
CA LYS A 7 -4.27 1.58 10.82
C LYS A 7 -4.31 2.09 9.38
N SER A 8 -3.22 1.91 8.64
CA SER A 8 -3.11 2.30 7.23
C SER A 8 -4.08 1.56 6.32
N THR A 9 -4.40 0.29 6.60
CA THR A 9 -5.39 -0.48 5.83
C THR A 9 -6.80 0.08 6.06
N PHE A 10 -7.12 0.41 7.31
CA PHE A 10 -8.40 1.00 7.68
C PHE A 10 -8.59 2.38 7.02
N GLU A 11 -7.59 3.25 7.09
CA GLU A 11 -7.61 4.57 6.45
C GLU A 11 -7.81 4.45 4.93
N ASN A 12 -7.15 3.49 4.29
CA ASN A 12 -7.36 3.20 2.88
C ASN A 12 -8.80 2.75 2.57
N TYR A 13 -9.39 1.89 3.40
CA TYR A 13 -10.78 1.44 3.22
C TYR A 13 -11.76 2.61 3.36
N ILE A 14 -11.62 3.44 4.40
CA ILE A 14 -12.47 4.62 4.59
C ILE A 14 -12.34 5.57 3.40
N HIS A 15 -11.12 5.87 2.98
CA HIS A 15 -10.88 6.75 1.83
C HIS A 15 -11.57 6.24 0.55
N ARG A 16 -11.53 4.91 0.31
CA ARG A 16 -12.18 4.31 -0.87
C ARG A 16 -13.69 4.30 -0.76
N ILE A 17 -14.25 4.03 0.40
CA ILE A 17 -15.69 4.13 0.64
C ILE A 17 -16.17 5.56 0.45
N ALA A 18 -15.45 6.55 0.98
CA ALA A 18 -15.76 7.97 0.78
C ALA A 18 -15.75 8.36 -0.70
N GLN A 19 -14.82 7.83 -1.51
CA GLN A 19 -14.81 8.06 -2.95
C GLN A 19 -16.07 7.50 -3.65
N VAL A 20 -16.57 6.33 -3.23
CA VAL A 20 -17.82 5.76 -3.73
C VAL A 20 -18.99 6.67 -3.35
N CYS A 21 -19.09 7.08 -2.09
CA CYS A 21 -20.14 7.99 -1.63
C CYS A 21 -20.14 9.32 -2.39
N LEU A 22 -18.96 9.89 -2.63
CA LEU A 22 -18.81 11.14 -3.40
C LEU A 22 -19.19 10.97 -4.87
N HIS A 23 -18.92 9.80 -5.46
CA HIS A 23 -19.25 9.54 -6.86
C HIS A 23 -20.76 9.41 -7.08
N PHE A 24 -21.45 8.68 -6.19
CA PHE A 24 -22.89 8.42 -6.29
C PHE A 24 -23.74 9.45 -5.52
N ASN A 25 -23.11 10.31 -4.72
CA ASN A 25 -23.75 11.26 -3.82
C ASN A 25 -24.78 10.62 -2.84
N CYS A 26 -24.52 9.37 -2.45
CA CYS A 26 -25.35 8.61 -1.50
C CYS A 26 -24.48 7.59 -0.74
N LEU A 27 -25.08 6.89 0.23
CA LEU A 27 -24.38 5.84 0.97
C LEU A 27 -24.27 4.56 0.11
N PRO A 28 -23.24 3.72 0.33
CA PRO A 28 -23.03 2.53 -0.50
C PRO A 28 -24.19 1.53 -0.49
N GLU A 29 -25.00 1.48 0.58
CA GLU A 29 -26.19 0.66 0.68
C GLU A 29 -27.34 1.14 -0.21
N GLU A 30 -27.34 2.41 -0.58
CA GLU A 30 -28.38 3.03 -1.43
C GLU A 30 -28.04 2.88 -2.93
N VAL A 31 -26.78 2.63 -3.26
CA VAL A 31 -26.35 2.45 -4.65
C VAL A 31 -26.89 1.15 -5.23
N ILE A 32 -27.38 1.16 -6.46
CA ILE A 32 -27.80 -0.05 -7.19
C ILE A 32 -26.56 -0.94 -7.39
N GLU A 33 -26.71 -2.25 -7.14
CA GLU A 33 -25.58 -3.19 -7.13
C GLU A 33 -24.87 -3.25 -8.48
N ASP A 34 -25.61 -3.21 -9.58
CA ASP A 34 -25.02 -3.24 -10.93
C ASP A 34 -24.24 -1.97 -11.24
N GLU A 35 -24.77 -0.79 -10.88
CA GLU A 35 -24.05 0.49 -11.04
C GLU A 35 -22.76 0.52 -10.23
N LEU A 36 -22.78 -0.02 -9.01
CA LEU A 36 -21.58 -0.13 -8.19
C LEU A 36 -20.55 -1.06 -8.81
N ASN A 37 -20.97 -2.19 -9.36
CA ASN A 37 -20.10 -3.14 -10.04
C ASN A 37 -19.50 -2.52 -11.33
N ASP A 38 -20.29 -1.76 -12.09
CA ASP A 38 -19.82 -1.05 -13.30
C ASP A 38 -18.80 0.04 -12.94
N TYR A 39 -19.04 0.80 -11.88
CA TYR A 39 -18.08 1.78 -11.36
C TYR A 39 -16.76 1.11 -10.98
N LEU A 40 -16.83 -0.02 -10.26
CA LEU A 40 -15.63 -0.76 -9.86
C LEU A 40 -14.90 -1.37 -11.05
N ALA A 41 -15.63 -1.87 -12.07
CA ALA A 41 -15.05 -2.34 -13.32
C ALA A 41 -14.35 -1.20 -14.08
N GLY A 42 -14.97 -0.04 -14.15
CA GLY A 42 -14.38 1.17 -14.72
C GLY A 42 -13.08 1.58 -14.02
N LEU A 43 -13.04 1.53 -12.68
CA LEU A 43 -11.82 1.76 -11.92
C LEU A 43 -10.71 0.73 -12.23
N ALA A 44 -11.08 -0.52 -12.45
CA ALA A 44 -10.12 -1.59 -12.76
C ALA A 44 -9.51 -1.45 -14.16
N LEU A 45 -10.29 -0.96 -15.13
CA LEU A 45 -9.89 -0.84 -16.54
C LEU A 45 -9.25 0.52 -16.86
N SER A 46 -9.49 1.54 -16.04
CA SER A 46 -8.99 2.89 -16.29
C SER A 46 -7.46 2.95 -16.24
N ALA A 47 -6.85 3.41 -17.34
CA ALA A 47 -5.42 3.72 -17.40
C ALA A 47 -5.02 4.85 -16.41
N LYS A 48 -5.97 5.67 -15.98
CA LYS A 48 -5.82 6.75 -14.98
C LYS A 48 -6.07 6.27 -13.55
N SER A 49 -6.48 5.03 -13.37
CA SER A 49 -6.69 4.48 -12.03
C SER A 49 -5.36 4.42 -11.26
N PRO A 50 -5.32 4.91 -10.02
CA PRO A 50 -4.07 5.07 -9.27
C PRO A 50 -3.35 3.77 -8.99
N SER A 51 -3.95 2.62 -9.02
CA SER A 51 -3.31 1.30 -9.02
C SER A 51 -4.32 0.15 -8.85
N ARG A 52 -3.91 -1.08 -9.22
CA ARG A 52 -4.64 -2.32 -8.87
C ARG A 52 -4.88 -2.47 -7.36
N SER A 53 -4.01 -1.91 -6.53
CA SER A 53 -4.17 -1.89 -5.08
C SER A 53 -5.36 -1.03 -4.66
N ALA A 54 -5.56 0.13 -5.30
CA ALA A 54 -6.69 1.01 -5.04
C ALA A 54 -8.02 0.31 -5.29
N PHE A 55 -8.15 -0.35 -6.45
CA PHE A 55 -9.32 -1.15 -6.79
C PHE A 55 -9.58 -2.25 -5.74
N LYS A 56 -8.55 -3.04 -5.38
CA LYS A 56 -8.69 -4.07 -4.35
C LYS A 56 -9.13 -3.50 -3.00
N HIS A 57 -8.56 -2.36 -2.60
CA HIS A 57 -8.96 -1.68 -1.36
C HIS A 57 -10.41 -1.19 -1.42
N SER A 58 -10.90 -0.73 -2.58
CA SER A 58 -12.32 -0.37 -2.76
C SER A 58 -13.22 -1.59 -2.54
N VAL A 59 -12.95 -2.70 -3.19
CA VAL A 59 -13.76 -3.93 -3.05
C VAL A 59 -13.72 -4.48 -1.63
N TYR A 60 -12.53 -4.60 -1.03
CA TYR A 60 -12.41 -5.10 0.34
C TYR A 60 -13.00 -4.14 1.38
N GLY A 61 -12.86 -2.83 1.17
CA GLY A 61 -13.47 -1.80 1.99
C GLY A 61 -15.00 -1.89 1.97
N LEU A 62 -15.60 -1.99 0.78
CA LEU A 62 -17.05 -2.16 0.62
C LEU A 62 -17.55 -3.46 1.24
N ARG A 63 -16.87 -4.59 1.02
CA ARG A 63 -17.24 -5.86 1.67
C ARG A 63 -17.19 -5.77 3.20
N TYR A 64 -16.19 -5.05 3.72
CA TYR A 64 -16.11 -4.79 5.14
C TYR A 64 -17.26 -3.91 5.63
N TYR A 65 -17.55 -2.83 4.91
CA TYR A 65 -18.64 -1.91 5.19
C TYR A 65 -19.99 -2.63 5.23
N TYR A 66 -20.33 -3.41 4.20
CA TYR A 66 -21.59 -4.17 4.15
C TYR A 66 -21.76 -5.17 5.29
N ARG A 67 -20.67 -5.82 5.71
CA ARG A 67 -20.72 -6.66 6.93
C ARG A 67 -21.00 -5.85 8.18
N TYR A 68 -20.43 -4.65 8.27
CA TYR A 68 -20.61 -3.77 9.42
C TYR A 68 -22.05 -3.24 9.52
N VAL A 69 -22.66 -2.86 8.40
CA VAL A 69 -24.05 -2.37 8.37
C VAL A 69 -25.10 -3.51 8.34
N GLY A 70 -24.69 -4.76 8.45
CA GLY A 70 -25.62 -5.91 8.53
C GLY A 70 -26.14 -6.41 7.17
N LEU A 71 -25.47 -6.06 6.07
CA LEU A 71 -25.80 -6.47 4.70
C LEU A 71 -24.75 -7.41 4.08
N PRO A 72 -24.38 -8.54 4.73
CA PRO A 72 -23.26 -9.38 4.29
C PRO A 72 -23.52 -10.10 2.96
N THR A 73 -24.78 -10.22 2.55
CA THR A 73 -25.20 -10.86 1.29
C THR A 73 -25.02 -9.96 0.08
N ARG A 74 -24.82 -8.66 0.27
CA ARG A 74 -24.61 -7.74 -0.83
C ARG A 74 -23.29 -8.03 -1.53
N ALA A 75 -23.38 -8.59 -2.74
CA ALA A 75 -22.24 -9.14 -3.46
C ALA A 75 -21.45 -8.05 -4.19
N VAL A 76 -20.29 -7.70 -3.68
CA VAL A 76 -19.31 -6.89 -4.43
C VAL A 76 -18.43 -7.85 -5.22
N LYS A 77 -18.58 -7.87 -6.54
CA LYS A 77 -17.80 -8.73 -7.43
C LYS A 77 -16.35 -8.21 -7.52
N LEU A 78 -15.40 -9.13 -7.46
CA LEU A 78 -14.00 -8.84 -7.71
C LEU A 78 -13.64 -9.40 -9.09
N PRO A 79 -13.57 -8.57 -10.14
CA PRO A 79 -13.13 -9.06 -11.43
C PRO A 79 -11.71 -9.62 -11.34
N SER A 80 -11.46 -10.73 -12.05
CA SER A 80 -10.15 -11.33 -12.14
C SER A 80 -9.23 -10.43 -12.96
N LEU A 81 -8.39 -9.66 -12.29
CA LEU A 81 -7.37 -8.86 -12.95
C LEU A 81 -6.15 -9.72 -13.25
N LYS A 82 -5.80 -9.87 -14.53
CA LYS A 82 -4.55 -10.50 -14.95
C LYS A 82 -3.38 -9.81 -14.24
N LYS A 83 -2.54 -10.60 -13.62
CA LYS A 83 -1.34 -10.11 -12.94
C LYS A 83 -0.25 -9.95 -14.00
N ASP A 84 0.05 -8.72 -14.42
CA ASP A 84 1.26 -8.48 -15.20
C ASP A 84 2.45 -8.72 -14.28
N ALA A 85 3.07 -9.85 -14.44
CA ALA A 85 4.32 -10.17 -13.76
C ALA A 85 5.46 -9.42 -14.49
N ARG A 86 5.59 -8.11 -14.25
CA ARG A 86 6.82 -7.42 -14.60
C ARG A 86 7.88 -7.81 -13.59
N LEU A 87 8.97 -8.37 -14.08
CA LEU A 87 10.16 -8.56 -13.26
C LEU A 87 10.69 -7.20 -12.84
N PRO A 88 11.14 -7.04 -11.60
CA PRO A 88 11.76 -5.79 -11.16
C PRO A 88 13.05 -5.54 -11.95
N ASP A 89 13.27 -4.27 -12.32
CA ASP A 89 14.53 -3.85 -12.92
C ASP A 89 15.66 -3.99 -11.88
N ILE A 90 16.69 -4.75 -12.24
CA ILE A 90 17.85 -4.99 -11.36
C ILE A 90 18.97 -4.08 -11.81
N LEU A 91 19.40 -3.18 -10.91
CA LEU A 91 20.52 -2.28 -11.17
C LEU A 91 21.85 -3.05 -11.19
N ASN A 92 22.68 -2.77 -12.18
CA ASN A 92 24.05 -3.28 -12.21
C ASN A 92 24.98 -2.47 -11.28
N LYS A 93 26.21 -2.98 -11.04
CA LYS A 93 27.16 -2.34 -10.14
C LYS A 93 27.53 -0.89 -10.53
N ALA A 94 27.58 -0.59 -11.81
CA ALA A 94 27.91 0.75 -12.29
C ALA A 94 26.75 1.74 -12.05
N GLU A 95 25.51 1.29 -12.25
CA GLU A 95 24.31 2.06 -11.96
C GLU A 95 24.15 2.31 -10.46
N LEU A 96 24.43 1.32 -9.61
CA LEU A 96 24.43 1.48 -8.15
C LEU A 96 25.46 2.52 -7.69
N LYS A 97 26.68 2.50 -8.24
CA LYS A 97 27.67 3.53 -7.92
C LYS A 97 27.16 4.92 -8.29
N LYS A 98 26.58 5.10 -9.47
CA LYS A 98 25.99 6.37 -9.90
C LYS A 98 24.85 6.79 -8.96
N LEU A 99 23.97 5.85 -8.58
CA LEU A 99 22.86 6.11 -7.65
C LEU A 99 23.37 6.61 -6.29
N PHE A 100 24.43 6.03 -5.73
CA PHE A 100 24.97 6.44 -4.44
C PHE A 100 25.68 7.79 -4.47
N VAL A 101 26.21 8.20 -5.61
CA VAL A 101 26.90 9.51 -5.76
C VAL A 101 25.93 10.62 -6.16
N ALA A 102 24.79 10.29 -6.78
CA ALA A 102 23.83 11.28 -7.29
C ALA A 102 23.29 12.26 -6.23
N PRO A 103 22.98 11.85 -4.98
CA PRO A 103 22.50 12.80 -3.98
C PRO A 103 23.62 13.74 -3.53
N THR A 104 23.34 15.04 -3.55
CA THR A 104 24.27 16.09 -3.05
C THR A 104 24.41 16.06 -1.53
N LEU A 105 23.31 15.76 -0.82
CA LEU A 105 23.31 15.71 0.64
C LEU A 105 23.82 14.35 1.15
N LEU A 106 24.82 14.38 2.03
CA LEU A 106 25.38 13.20 2.68
C LEU A 106 24.31 12.33 3.34
N LYS A 107 23.34 12.94 4.00
CA LYS A 107 22.20 12.25 4.63
C LYS A 107 21.46 11.34 3.63
N HIS A 108 21.12 11.83 2.45
CA HIS A 108 20.41 11.04 1.44
C HIS A 108 21.28 9.91 0.89
N ARG A 109 22.58 10.15 0.74
CA ARG A 109 23.54 9.12 0.32
C ARG A 109 23.60 7.97 1.33
N ILE A 110 23.73 8.29 2.63
CA ILE A 110 23.74 7.29 3.70
C ILE A 110 22.43 6.50 3.73
N LEU A 111 21.27 7.17 3.59
CA LEU A 111 19.98 6.49 3.58
C LEU A 111 19.87 5.49 2.43
N LEU A 112 20.31 5.85 1.22
CA LEU A 112 20.32 4.93 0.07
C LEU A 112 21.26 3.74 0.29
N MET A 113 22.44 3.97 0.86
CA MET A 113 23.39 2.92 1.17
C MET A 113 22.84 1.97 2.24
N LEU A 114 22.16 2.48 3.27
CA LEU A 114 21.51 1.66 4.30
C LEU A 114 20.36 0.81 3.75
N ILE A 115 19.51 1.38 2.89
CA ILE A 115 18.45 0.58 2.23
C ILE A 115 19.05 -0.56 1.44
N TYR A 116 20.10 -0.29 0.68
CA TYR A 116 20.71 -1.30 -0.18
C TYR A 116 21.47 -2.35 0.62
N SER A 117 22.30 -1.95 1.59
CA SER A 117 23.16 -2.88 2.34
C SER A 117 22.39 -3.73 3.36
N ALA A 118 21.45 -3.12 4.08
CA ALA A 118 20.67 -3.79 5.13
C ALA A 118 19.28 -4.27 4.67
N GLY A 119 18.88 -3.99 3.44
CA GLY A 119 17.57 -4.40 2.91
C GLY A 119 16.38 -3.76 3.66
N LEU A 120 16.56 -2.57 4.22
CA LEU A 120 15.55 -1.90 5.03
C LEU A 120 14.35 -1.47 4.19
N ARG A 121 13.14 -1.62 4.76
CA ARG A 121 11.95 -0.99 4.19
C ARG A 121 11.98 0.52 4.45
N SER A 122 11.34 1.31 3.58
CA SER A 122 11.29 2.77 3.74
C SER A 122 10.78 3.20 5.13
N SER A 123 9.76 2.53 5.66
CA SER A 123 9.23 2.80 7.00
C SER A 123 10.20 2.44 8.13
N GLU A 124 11.00 1.40 7.97
CA GLU A 124 12.03 1.00 8.93
C GLU A 124 13.17 2.02 8.95
N LEU A 125 13.60 2.45 7.76
CA LEU A 125 14.63 3.47 7.62
C LEU A 125 14.24 4.82 8.22
N ILE A 126 13.01 5.31 7.95
CA ILE A 126 12.53 6.60 8.45
C ILE A 126 12.45 6.62 9.99
N ASN A 127 12.14 5.47 10.60
CA ASN A 127 12.03 5.34 12.05
C ASN A 127 13.32 4.87 12.74
N LEU A 128 14.40 4.65 11.99
CA LEU A 128 15.68 4.20 12.51
C LEU A 128 16.30 5.31 13.36
N LYS A 129 16.74 4.96 14.56
CA LYS A 129 17.46 5.85 15.47
C LYS A 129 18.93 5.48 15.52
N ILE A 130 19.79 6.42 15.84
CA ILE A 130 21.23 6.17 16.03
C ILE A 130 21.47 5.10 17.10
N ALA A 131 20.65 5.10 18.16
CA ALA A 131 20.71 4.10 19.22
C ALA A 131 20.32 2.65 18.77
N ASP A 132 19.80 2.49 17.55
CA ASP A 132 19.49 1.18 16.96
C ASP A 132 20.68 0.61 16.17
N ILE A 133 21.76 1.35 16.06
CA ILE A 133 22.98 0.94 15.32
C ILE A 133 24.04 0.54 16.35
N ASP A 134 24.42 -0.71 16.33
CA ASP A 134 25.53 -1.25 17.10
C ASP A 134 26.79 -1.24 16.19
N PHE A 135 27.66 -0.26 16.41
CA PHE A 135 28.87 -0.09 15.62
C PHE A 135 29.91 -1.17 15.92
N GLU A 136 29.94 -1.69 17.15
CA GLU A 136 30.89 -2.73 17.54
C GLU A 136 30.58 -4.06 16.86
N ARG A 137 29.27 -4.40 16.79
CA ARG A 137 28.78 -5.63 16.15
C ARG A 137 28.43 -5.46 14.68
N SER A 138 28.57 -4.25 14.12
CA SER A 138 28.14 -3.91 12.75
C SER A 138 26.71 -4.36 12.45
N SER A 139 25.80 -4.16 13.42
CA SER A 139 24.42 -4.63 13.33
C SER A 139 23.42 -3.50 13.52
N ILE A 140 22.22 -3.67 12.94
CA ILE A 140 21.11 -2.72 13.04
C ILE A 140 19.92 -3.43 13.68
N HIS A 141 19.41 -2.87 14.76
CA HIS A 141 18.22 -3.39 15.44
C HIS A 141 16.95 -2.78 14.86
N ILE A 142 16.07 -3.59 14.25
CA ILE A 142 14.78 -3.16 13.70
C ILE A 142 13.69 -3.34 14.75
N ARG A 143 13.26 -2.24 15.37
CA ARG A 143 12.30 -2.26 16.49
C ARG A 143 10.88 -2.70 16.09
N ARG A 144 10.44 -2.45 14.84
CA ARG A 144 9.11 -2.81 14.33
C ARG A 144 9.19 -3.27 12.88
N SER A 145 9.06 -4.54 12.66
CA SER A 145 8.83 -5.11 11.34
C SER A 145 7.32 -5.25 11.09
N LYS A 146 6.91 -5.32 9.83
CA LYS A 146 5.51 -5.36 9.37
C LYS A 146 4.65 -6.48 9.98
N TYR A 147 5.24 -7.45 10.63
CA TYR A 147 4.58 -8.65 11.19
C TYR A 147 5.00 -8.98 12.62
N ASN A 148 5.53 -8.02 13.40
CA ASN A 148 5.99 -8.27 14.77
C ASN A 148 6.96 -9.48 14.91
N LYS A 149 7.78 -9.69 13.86
CA LYS A 149 8.85 -10.71 13.89
C LYS A 149 10.15 -10.07 14.28
#